data_087ff4306cf231571699fb41177ea9d2
#
_entry.id   087ff4306cf231571699fb41177ea9d2
#
_cell.length_a   1.000
_cell.length_b   1.000
_cell.length_c   1.000
_cell.angle_alpha   90.00
_cell.angle_beta   90.00
_cell.angle_gamma   90.00
#
_symmetry.space_group_name_H-M   'P 1'
#
loop_
_entity.id
_entity.type
_entity.pdbx_description
1 polymer ?
#
loop_
_entity_poly.entity_id
_entity_poly.type
_entity_poly.pdbx_seq_one_letter_code
_entity_poly.pdbx_strand_id
1 'polypeptide(L)'
;MTDIRTIENGDLGDALAIINDAARAYRGVIPDDRWHEPYMSSTELASEIADGVAFWVAEQDGRLVGVMGMQDKGEVLLVRHAYVATMIQRSGLGTRLLRHVLALTRKPALIGTWADANWAIDFYRRNGFTVVSNKEKDLLLRKYWSIPERQIETSVVLADSRWLERRRT
;
A
#
# COMPACT_ATOMS: atom_id res chain seq x y z
N MET A 1 -20.05 -6.73 11.67
CA MET A 1 -18.82 -7.54 11.63
C MET A 1 -18.07 -7.21 10.35
N THR A 2 -16.77 -7.10 10.41
CA THR A 2 -15.93 -6.83 9.23
C THR A 2 -15.30 -8.13 8.75
N ASP A 3 -15.55 -8.46 7.49
CA ASP A 3 -14.95 -9.62 6.83
C ASP A 3 -13.81 -9.17 5.92
N ILE A 4 -12.73 -9.93 5.89
CA ILE A 4 -11.57 -9.67 5.02
C ILE A 4 -11.44 -10.84 4.07
N ARG A 5 -11.51 -10.56 2.78
CA ARG A 5 -11.48 -11.55 1.72
C ARG A 5 -10.70 -11.05 0.50
N THR A 6 -10.40 -11.95 -0.43
CA THR A 6 -9.84 -11.55 -1.72
C THR A 6 -10.85 -10.75 -2.53
N ILE A 7 -10.35 -9.85 -3.37
CA ILE A 7 -11.18 -9.08 -4.30
C ILE A 7 -11.81 -10.00 -5.35
N GLU A 8 -13.05 -9.71 -5.73
CA GLU A 8 -13.75 -10.35 -6.83
C GLU A 8 -14.01 -9.35 -7.96
N ASN A 9 -14.35 -9.84 -9.16
CA ASN A 9 -14.60 -8.96 -10.30
C ASN A 9 -15.68 -7.92 -10.05
N GLY A 10 -16.73 -8.27 -9.29
CA GLY A 10 -17.80 -7.35 -8.92
C GLY A 10 -17.39 -6.23 -7.96
N ASP A 11 -16.24 -6.36 -7.30
CA ASP A 11 -15.73 -5.39 -6.33
C ASP A 11 -14.92 -4.27 -6.95
N LEU A 12 -14.47 -4.41 -8.19
CA LEU A 12 -13.46 -3.52 -8.79
C LEU A 12 -13.91 -2.05 -8.78
N GLY A 13 -15.17 -1.77 -9.06
CA GLY A 13 -15.71 -0.42 -9.03
C GLY A 13 -15.70 0.19 -7.63
N ASP A 14 -16.13 -0.55 -6.63
CA ASP A 14 -16.16 -0.09 -5.24
C ASP A 14 -14.75 0.05 -4.66
N ALA A 15 -13.86 -0.88 -4.98
CA ALA A 15 -12.45 -0.80 -4.60
C ALA A 15 -11.79 0.46 -5.17
N LEU A 16 -12.04 0.74 -6.44
CA LEU A 16 -11.52 1.92 -7.12
C LEU A 16 -12.05 3.21 -6.49
N ALA A 17 -13.33 3.24 -6.11
CA ALA A 17 -13.95 4.38 -5.42
C ALA A 17 -13.27 4.63 -4.06
N ILE A 18 -12.97 3.58 -3.29
CA ILE A 18 -12.25 3.68 -2.01
C ILE A 18 -10.83 4.24 -2.22
N ILE A 19 -10.11 3.70 -3.19
CA ILE A 19 -8.75 4.16 -3.51
C ILE A 19 -8.75 5.64 -3.83
N ASN A 20 -9.62 6.09 -4.72
CA ASN A 20 -9.68 7.48 -5.14
C ASN A 20 -10.19 8.43 -4.06
N ASP A 21 -11.12 7.99 -3.23
CA ASP A 21 -11.60 8.77 -2.09
C ASP A 21 -10.47 8.98 -1.06
N ALA A 22 -9.82 7.91 -0.64
CA ALA A 22 -8.74 7.98 0.34
C ALA A 22 -7.49 8.71 -0.20
N ALA A 23 -7.20 8.57 -1.49
CA ALA A 23 -6.05 9.20 -2.12
C ALA A 23 -6.18 10.74 -2.20
N ARG A 24 -7.36 11.30 -1.98
CA ARG A 24 -7.54 12.77 -1.90
C ARG A 24 -6.66 13.40 -0.82
N ALA A 25 -6.30 12.65 0.21
CA ALA A 25 -5.37 13.12 1.24
C ALA A 25 -3.99 13.48 0.67
N TYR A 26 -3.59 12.94 -0.48
CA TYR A 26 -2.33 13.26 -1.14
C TYR A 26 -2.36 14.59 -1.89
N ARG A 27 -3.53 15.12 -2.22
CA ARG A 27 -3.66 16.36 -2.95
C ARG A 27 -3.03 17.50 -2.15
N GLY A 28 -2.08 18.21 -2.79
CA GLY A 28 -1.31 19.26 -2.14
C GLY A 28 -0.19 18.80 -1.22
N VAL A 29 -0.03 17.47 -1.04
CA VAL A 29 1.02 16.85 -0.23
C VAL A 29 2.11 16.25 -1.12
N ILE A 30 1.71 15.50 -2.15
CA ILE A 30 2.65 14.97 -3.14
C ILE A 30 2.99 16.06 -4.17
N PRO A 31 4.10 15.93 -4.93
CA PRO A 31 4.43 16.88 -5.99
C PRO A 31 3.27 17.08 -6.97
N ASP A 32 2.98 18.32 -7.34
CA ASP A 32 1.84 18.66 -8.22
C ASP A 32 1.94 17.96 -9.57
N ASP A 33 3.14 17.73 -10.07
CA ASP A 33 3.41 17.01 -11.32
C ASP A 33 3.11 15.49 -11.21
N ARG A 34 2.86 15.00 -10.01
CA ARG A 34 2.50 13.59 -9.75
C ARG A 34 1.04 13.40 -9.36
N TRP A 35 0.31 14.48 -9.13
CA TRP A 35 -1.13 14.42 -8.83
C TRP A 35 -1.94 14.44 -10.12
N HIS A 36 -2.88 13.52 -10.24
CA HIS A 36 -3.89 13.50 -11.32
C HIS A 36 -5.20 12.91 -10.79
N GLU A 37 -6.29 13.25 -11.45
CA GLU A 37 -7.62 12.73 -11.13
C GLU A 37 -8.20 11.96 -12.33
N PRO A 38 -8.72 10.73 -12.11
CA PRO A 38 -8.65 10.00 -10.84
C PRO A 38 -7.21 9.66 -10.47
N TYR A 39 -6.94 9.46 -9.19
CA TYR A 39 -5.62 9.04 -8.70
C TYR A 39 -5.25 7.67 -9.26
N MET A 40 -6.24 6.78 -9.34
CA MET A 40 -6.14 5.49 -10.02
C MET A 40 -7.32 5.32 -10.98
N SER A 41 -7.04 5.03 -12.25
CA SER A 41 -8.05 4.67 -13.24
C SER A 41 -8.38 3.18 -13.20
N SER A 42 -9.49 2.78 -13.81
CA SER A 42 -9.85 1.37 -13.97
C SER A 42 -8.81 0.59 -14.78
N THR A 43 -8.20 1.23 -15.77
CA THR A 43 -7.14 0.65 -16.60
C THR A 43 -5.88 0.41 -15.76
N GLU A 44 -5.51 1.35 -14.90
CA GLU A 44 -4.37 1.19 -13.99
C GLU A 44 -4.60 0.06 -12.99
N LEU A 45 -5.79 -0.04 -12.40
CA LEU A 45 -6.14 -1.12 -11.48
C LEU A 45 -6.04 -2.49 -12.17
N ALA A 46 -6.56 -2.61 -13.39
CA ALA A 46 -6.48 -3.83 -14.18
C ALA A 46 -5.02 -4.20 -14.50
N SER A 47 -4.19 -3.20 -14.82
CA SER A 47 -2.76 -3.38 -15.07
C SER A 47 -2.02 -3.87 -13.82
N GLU A 48 -2.30 -3.30 -12.66
CA GLU A 48 -1.73 -3.73 -11.37
C GLU A 48 -2.06 -5.21 -11.08
N ILE A 49 -3.30 -5.61 -11.31
CA ILE A 49 -3.74 -7.00 -11.13
C ILE A 49 -3.00 -7.92 -12.13
N ALA A 50 -2.89 -7.51 -13.39
CA ALA A 50 -2.17 -8.26 -14.43
C ALA A 50 -0.68 -8.42 -14.10
N ASP A 51 -0.09 -7.43 -13.44
CA ASP A 51 1.31 -7.43 -12.99
C ASP A 51 1.54 -8.24 -11.69
N GLY A 52 0.49 -8.87 -11.18
CA GLY A 52 0.58 -9.78 -10.03
C GLY A 52 0.25 -9.18 -8.69
N VAL A 53 -0.33 -7.98 -8.64
CA VAL A 53 -0.85 -7.43 -7.38
C VAL A 53 -2.14 -8.16 -7.00
N ALA A 54 -2.12 -8.84 -5.87
CA ALA A 54 -3.28 -9.48 -5.28
C ALA A 54 -3.94 -8.48 -4.30
N PHE A 55 -5.24 -8.23 -4.49
CA PHE A 55 -5.98 -7.31 -3.63
C PHE A 55 -6.83 -8.05 -2.62
N TRP A 56 -6.80 -7.54 -1.39
CA TRP A 56 -7.66 -7.93 -0.29
C TRP A 56 -8.60 -6.79 0.03
N VAL A 57 -9.84 -7.11 0.31
CA VAL A 57 -10.87 -6.13 0.64
C VAL A 57 -11.45 -6.41 2.02
N ALA A 58 -11.85 -5.36 2.71
CA ALA A 58 -12.63 -5.45 3.92
C ALA A 58 -14.06 -5.05 3.61
N GLU A 59 -14.99 -5.90 4.02
CA GLU A 59 -16.42 -5.69 3.84
C GLU A 59 -17.11 -5.55 5.20
N GLN A 60 -17.99 -4.58 5.32
CA GLN A 60 -18.81 -4.35 6.50
C GLN A 60 -20.22 -4.03 6.07
N ASP A 61 -21.19 -4.79 6.61
CA ASP A 61 -22.62 -4.63 6.30
C ASP A 61 -22.92 -4.64 4.78
N GLY A 62 -22.25 -5.53 4.05
CA GLY A 62 -22.42 -5.68 2.59
C GLY A 62 -21.78 -4.59 1.75
N ARG A 63 -20.91 -3.76 2.33
CA ARG A 63 -20.19 -2.69 1.62
C ARG A 63 -18.68 -2.81 1.80
N LEU A 64 -17.95 -2.56 0.75
CA LEU A 64 -16.49 -2.46 0.85
C LEU A 64 -16.10 -1.20 1.62
N VAL A 65 -15.18 -1.36 2.55
CA VAL A 65 -14.73 -0.29 3.44
C VAL A 65 -13.21 -0.13 3.47
N GLY A 66 -12.48 -1.08 2.89
CA GLY A 66 -11.02 -1.02 2.81
C GLY A 66 -10.48 -1.91 1.71
N VAL A 67 -9.29 -1.59 1.26
CA VAL A 67 -8.57 -2.27 0.18
C VAL A 67 -7.09 -2.29 0.52
N MET A 68 -6.42 -3.41 0.26
CA MET A 68 -4.96 -3.51 0.39
C MET A 68 -4.41 -4.50 -0.64
N GLY A 69 -3.45 -4.04 -1.43
CA GLY A 69 -2.73 -4.87 -2.39
C GLY A 69 -1.46 -5.46 -1.80
N MET A 70 -1.12 -6.63 -2.28
CA MET A 70 0.17 -7.27 -2.01
C MET A 70 0.75 -7.81 -3.31
N GLN A 71 2.06 -7.67 -3.47
CA GLN A 71 2.77 -8.19 -4.64
C GLN A 71 4.00 -8.98 -4.22
N ASP A 72 4.03 -10.24 -4.62
CA ASP A 72 5.18 -11.11 -4.38
C ASP A 72 6.30 -10.80 -5.38
N LYS A 73 7.47 -10.42 -4.87
CA LYS A 73 8.67 -10.12 -5.66
C LYS A 73 9.77 -11.17 -5.46
N GLY A 74 9.40 -12.39 -5.09
CA GLY A 74 10.35 -13.49 -4.87
C GLY A 74 10.97 -13.44 -3.48
N GLU A 75 11.87 -12.52 -3.24
CA GLU A 75 12.56 -12.36 -1.95
C GLU A 75 11.76 -11.59 -0.91
N VAL A 76 10.90 -10.68 -1.35
CA VAL A 76 10.10 -9.79 -0.52
C VAL A 76 8.65 -9.75 -0.96
N LEU A 77 7.80 -9.33 -0.06
CA LEU A 77 6.43 -8.94 -0.35
C LEU A 77 6.32 -7.41 -0.35
N LEU A 78 5.73 -6.84 -1.39
CA LEU A 78 5.37 -5.43 -1.39
C LEU A 78 3.92 -5.27 -0.92
N VAL A 79 3.70 -4.41 0.06
CA VAL A 79 2.35 -3.94 0.40
C VAL A 79 2.08 -2.68 -0.40
N ARG A 80 0.99 -2.69 -1.17
CA ARG A 80 0.66 -1.62 -2.12
C ARG A 80 -0.80 -1.25 -2.01
N HIS A 81 -1.12 0.01 -2.35
CA HIS A 81 -2.51 0.48 -2.44
C HIS A 81 -3.34 0.21 -1.20
N ALA A 82 -2.81 0.57 -0.04
CA ALA A 82 -3.47 0.39 1.25
C ALA A 82 -4.37 1.60 1.55
N TYR A 83 -5.68 1.40 1.44
CA TYR A 83 -6.67 2.47 1.61
C TYR A 83 -7.86 2.01 2.44
N VAL A 84 -8.34 2.88 3.29
CA VAL A 84 -9.57 2.71 4.07
C VAL A 84 -10.50 3.87 3.74
N ALA A 85 -11.79 3.57 3.55
CA ALA A 85 -12.81 4.59 3.30
C ALA A 85 -12.74 5.69 4.38
N THR A 86 -12.78 6.95 3.96
CA THR A 86 -12.61 8.10 4.86
C THR A 86 -13.61 8.11 6.03
N MET A 87 -14.84 7.61 5.78
CA MET A 87 -15.90 7.51 6.80
C MET A 87 -15.55 6.63 7.99
N ILE A 88 -14.64 5.68 7.83
CA ILE A 88 -14.28 4.70 8.86
C ILE A 88 -12.78 4.66 9.16
N GLN A 89 -12.04 5.66 8.74
CA GLN A 89 -10.65 5.81 9.14
C GLN A 89 -10.55 5.96 10.67
N ARG A 90 -9.41 5.53 11.22
CA ARG A 90 -9.15 5.47 12.67
C ARG A 90 -9.96 4.43 13.44
N SER A 91 -10.64 3.53 12.75
CA SER A 91 -11.37 2.40 13.36
C SER A 91 -10.49 1.18 13.68
N GLY A 92 -9.21 1.23 13.31
CA GLY A 92 -8.30 0.08 13.39
C GLY A 92 -8.38 -0.87 12.20
N LEU A 93 -9.21 -0.57 11.21
CA LEU A 93 -9.40 -1.41 10.03
C LEU A 93 -8.12 -1.55 9.19
N GLY A 94 -7.38 -0.47 9.00
CA GLY A 94 -6.11 -0.50 8.27
C GLY A 94 -5.11 -1.46 8.93
N THR A 95 -5.02 -1.43 10.24
CA THR A 95 -4.17 -2.36 11.00
C THR A 95 -4.63 -3.82 10.84
N ARG A 96 -5.94 -4.07 10.85
CA ARG A 96 -6.49 -5.42 10.66
C ARG A 96 -6.18 -5.96 9.26
N LEU A 97 -6.37 -5.14 8.22
CA LEU A 97 -6.02 -5.49 6.85
C LEU A 97 -4.52 -5.79 6.71
N LEU A 98 -3.68 -4.92 7.24
CA LEU A 98 -2.23 -5.09 7.19
C LEU A 98 -1.78 -6.37 7.89
N ARG A 99 -2.28 -6.64 9.07
CA ARG A 99 -1.98 -7.87 9.82
C ARG A 99 -2.45 -9.11 9.07
N HIS A 100 -3.62 -9.05 8.45
CA HIS A 100 -4.14 -10.16 7.65
C HIS A 100 -3.18 -10.48 6.48
N VAL A 101 -2.80 -9.45 5.71
CA VAL A 101 -1.88 -9.61 4.57
C VAL A 101 -0.51 -10.12 5.02
N LEU A 102 0.05 -9.56 6.08
CA LEU A 102 1.36 -9.99 6.59
C LEU A 102 1.36 -11.42 7.14
N ALA A 103 0.24 -11.90 7.66
CA ALA A 103 0.10 -13.27 8.15
C ALA A 103 0.10 -14.31 7.03
N LEU A 104 -0.15 -13.92 5.78
CA LEU A 104 -0.18 -14.82 4.62
C LEU A 104 1.22 -15.21 4.12
N THR A 105 2.26 -14.56 4.60
CA THR A 105 3.62 -14.77 4.12
C THR A 105 4.63 -14.76 5.27
N ARG A 106 5.74 -15.44 5.05
CA ARG A 106 6.94 -15.36 5.92
C ARG A 106 8.01 -14.45 5.32
N LYS A 107 7.81 -13.97 4.10
CA LYS A 107 8.76 -13.08 3.43
C LYS A 107 8.81 -11.72 4.13
N PRO A 108 9.96 -11.05 4.14
CA PRO A 108 10.03 -9.67 4.58
C PRO A 108 9.09 -8.79 3.77
N ALA A 109 8.42 -7.86 4.41
CA ALA A 109 7.50 -6.93 3.78
C ALA A 109 8.13 -5.54 3.66
N LEU A 110 7.97 -4.95 2.48
CA LEU A 110 8.41 -3.58 2.17
C LEU A 110 7.20 -2.74 1.75
N ILE A 111 7.23 -1.48 2.10
CA ILE A 111 6.22 -0.48 1.76
C ILE A 111 6.91 0.74 1.19
N GLY A 112 6.50 1.17 0.00
CA GLY A 112 6.89 2.46 -0.57
C GLY A 112 5.76 3.46 -0.43
N THR A 113 6.05 4.67 0.04
CA THR A 113 5.07 5.75 0.13
C THR A 113 5.74 7.10 -0.10
N TRP A 114 4.93 8.15 -0.31
CA TRP A 114 5.43 9.50 -0.49
C TRP A 114 6.11 10.03 0.78
N ALA A 115 7.26 10.67 0.62
CA ALA A 115 8.06 11.18 1.76
C ALA A 115 7.28 12.17 2.65
N ASP A 116 6.37 12.93 2.06
CA ASP A 116 5.57 13.93 2.77
C ASP A 116 4.23 13.39 3.31
N ALA A 117 3.92 12.11 3.06
CA ALA A 117 2.72 11.45 3.58
C ALA A 117 2.94 11.00 5.04
N ASN A 118 3.08 11.95 5.95
CA ASN A 118 3.43 11.67 7.35
C ASN A 118 2.44 10.75 8.05
N TRP A 119 1.14 10.87 7.76
CA TRP A 119 0.12 9.99 8.34
C TRP A 119 0.31 8.53 7.93
N ALA A 120 0.71 8.27 6.69
CA ALA A 120 0.99 6.93 6.20
C ALA A 120 2.26 6.36 6.85
N ILE A 121 3.32 7.15 6.91
CA ILE A 121 4.58 6.77 7.57
C ILE A 121 4.33 6.42 9.04
N ASP A 122 3.59 7.26 9.76
CA ASP A 122 3.26 7.02 11.16
C ASP A 122 2.39 5.76 11.36
N PHE A 123 1.44 5.53 10.45
CA PHE A 123 0.63 4.32 10.47
C PHE A 123 1.50 3.06 10.37
N TYR A 124 2.42 3.02 9.42
CA TYR A 124 3.31 1.86 9.26
C TYR A 124 4.29 1.72 10.41
N ARG A 125 4.81 2.81 10.94
CA ARG A 125 5.67 2.77 12.14
C ARG A 125 4.94 2.17 13.33
N ARG A 126 3.71 2.55 13.57
CA ARG A 126 2.87 1.96 14.64
C ARG A 126 2.61 0.48 14.45
N ASN A 127 2.73 -0.01 13.22
CA ASN A 127 2.55 -1.42 12.88
C ASN A 127 3.88 -2.19 12.73
N GLY A 128 4.97 -1.67 13.27
CA GLY A 128 6.24 -2.40 13.37
C GLY A 128 7.19 -2.21 12.18
N PHE A 129 6.90 -1.26 11.29
CA PHE A 129 7.79 -0.93 10.17
C PHE A 129 8.78 0.17 10.56
N THR A 130 9.95 0.14 9.94
CA THR A 130 11.01 1.14 10.12
C THR A 130 11.38 1.75 8.79
N VAL A 131 11.54 3.08 8.75
CA VAL A 131 12.01 3.79 7.56
C VAL A 131 13.48 3.42 7.34
N VAL A 132 13.81 2.96 6.13
CA VAL A 132 15.20 2.65 5.76
C VAL A 132 15.95 3.93 5.34
N SER A 133 17.27 3.85 5.27
CA SER A 133 18.08 4.98 4.81
C SER A 133 17.77 5.37 3.36
N ASN A 134 18.07 6.60 2.96
CA ASN A 134 17.85 7.05 1.57
C ASN A 134 18.63 6.20 0.55
N LYS A 135 19.84 5.81 0.88
CA LYS A 135 20.64 4.95 0.03
C LYS A 135 19.97 3.59 -0.19
N GLU A 136 19.47 2.98 0.86
CA GLU A 136 18.77 1.70 0.79
C GLU A 136 17.43 1.85 0.08
N LYS A 137 16.67 2.93 0.34
CA LYS A 137 15.43 3.26 -0.35
C LYS A 137 15.63 3.30 -1.86
N ASP A 138 16.68 3.98 -2.32
CA ASP A 138 16.97 4.09 -3.75
C ASP A 138 17.24 2.72 -4.39
N LEU A 139 18.02 1.88 -3.72
CA LEU A 139 18.30 0.52 -4.18
C LEU A 139 17.05 -0.35 -4.23
N LEU A 140 16.23 -0.31 -3.19
CA LEU A 140 15.01 -1.12 -3.08
C LEU A 140 13.96 -0.70 -4.09
N LEU A 141 13.73 0.60 -4.27
CA LEU A 141 12.76 1.10 -5.23
C LEU A 141 13.15 0.74 -6.66
N ARG A 142 14.43 0.86 -7.01
CA ARG A 142 14.90 0.46 -8.35
C ARG A 142 14.83 -1.05 -8.56
N LYS A 143 15.03 -1.84 -7.52
CA LYS A 143 14.99 -3.31 -7.62
C LYS A 143 13.58 -3.87 -7.74
N TYR A 144 12.65 -3.36 -6.95
CA TYR A 144 11.33 -3.99 -6.77
C TYR A 144 10.17 -3.20 -7.33
N TRP A 145 10.32 -1.91 -7.63
CA TRP A 145 9.26 -1.05 -8.18
C TRP A 145 9.60 -0.61 -9.61
N SER A 146 8.56 -0.38 -10.41
CA SER A 146 8.66 0.25 -11.74
C SER A 146 8.08 1.66 -11.65
N ILE A 147 8.85 2.59 -11.12
CA ILE A 147 8.45 3.98 -10.93
C ILE A 147 9.50 4.93 -11.52
N PRO A 148 9.10 6.14 -11.96
CA PRO A 148 10.04 7.10 -12.51
C PRO A 148 10.99 7.65 -11.42
N GLU A 149 12.15 8.13 -11.83
CA GLU A 149 13.17 8.68 -10.93
C GLU A 149 12.62 9.77 -10.02
N ARG A 150 11.74 10.62 -10.53
CA ARG A 150 11.06 11.67 -9.76
C ARG A 150 10.30 11.11 -8.55
N GLN A 151 9.66 9.96 -8.72
CA GLN A 151 8.93 9.30 -7.63
C GLN A 151 9.90 8.62 -6.65
N ILE A 152 11.01 8.10 -7.11
CA ILE A 152 12.08 7.57 -6.24
C ILE A 152 12.59 8.68 -5.30
N GLU A 153 12.90 9.84 -5.85
CA GLU A 153 13.41 10.99 -5.09
C GLU A 153 12.44 11.49 -4.02
N THR A 154 11.13 11.39 -4.28
CA THR A 154 10.08 11.91 -3.42
C THR A 154 9.39 10.84 -2.56
N SER A 155 9.97 9.66 -2.48
CA SER A 155 9.43 8.52 -1.73
C SER A 155 10.33 8.12 -0.56
N VAL A 156 9.74 7.36 0.35
CA VAL A 156 10.45 6.59 1.38
C VAL A 156 10.08 5.13 1.25
N VAL A 157 10.92 4.25 1.79
CA VAL A 157 10.63 2.83 1.97
C VAL A 157 10.66 2.49 3.44
N LEU A 158 9.68 1.73 3.89
CA LEU A 158 9.65 1.14 5.22
C LEU A 158 9.75 -0.37 5.10
N ALA A 159 10.43 -0.97 6.05
CA ALA A 159 10.64 -2.41 6.11
C ALA A 159 10.17 -2.96 7.46
N ASP A 160 9.64 -4.17 7.45
CA ASP A 160 9.27 -4.85 8.69
C ASP A 160 10.49 -5.49 9.39
N SER A 161 10.27 -6.05 10.59
CA SER A 161 11.34 -6.67 11.37
C SER A 161 12.02 -7.83 10.65
N ARG A 162 11.28 -8.56 9.82
CA ARG A 162 11.84 -9.69 9.05
C ARG A 162 12.93 -9.26 8.07
N TRP A 163 12.77 -8.09 7.46
CA TRP A 163 13.80 -7.48 6.61
C TRP A 163 15.03 -7.08 7.41
N LEU A 164 14.82 -6.42 8.55
CA LEU A 164 15.90 -5.93 9.40
C LEU A 164 16.72 -7.08 10.02
N GLU A 165 16.05 -8.18 10.39
CA GLU A 165 16.72 -9.39 10.91
C GLU A 165 17.56 -10.07 9.84
N ARG A 166 17.09 -10.14 8.59
CA ARG A 166 17.81 -10.71 7.45
C ARG A 166 19.14 -10.01 7.18
N ARG A 167 19.27 -8.72 7.52
CA ARG A 167 20.50 -7.93 7.35
C ARG A 167 21.58 -8.29 8.37
N ARG A 168 21.22 -8.93 9.48
CA ARG A 168 22.14 -9.31 10.55
C ARG A 168 22.77 -10.67 10.33
N THR A 169 22.27 -11.45 9.39
CA THR A 169 22.83 -12.74 8.99
C THR A 169 23.66 -12.63 7.71
#